data_4c3ab456e5f84c25ba02570cdd6b8609
#
_entry.id   4c3ab456e5f84c25ba02570cdd6b8609
#
_cell.length_a   1.000
_cell.length_b   1.000
_cell.length_c   1.000
_cell.angle_alpha   90.00
_cell.angle_beta   90.00
_cell.angle_gamma   90.00
#
_symmetry.space_group_name_H-M   'P 1'
#
loop_
_entity.id
_entity.type
_entity.pdbx_description
1 polymer ?
#
loop_
_entity_poly.entity_id
_entity_poly.type
_entity_poly.pdbx_seq_one_letter_code
_entity_poly.pdbx_strand_id
1 'polypeptide(L)'
;FKEGKCMNKIFKVIWSKSKQCYVVVSEMAKNKTGKKKIVVASILAALAMQTAGVIDVAAAAGDQPSRALADGRVTNGKTNGLAIGNFASSESHQSIAIGYYSVANAAEIDPALPATAVGAGAHATGQSTVALGLLAQATSGKATALGSKSVASEDAAVAVGSDAKATGGYASALGADATASNNDATAFGHGTVAAGASSTALGSRAKAGAVAGVGIGMLANVTNQYGVAIGGESSSTADNSIAIGRKSSATGENGIAIGTFTTSKGTNGVAVGTNGTTAELGGVAVG
;
A
#
# COMPACT_ATOMS: atom_id res chain seq x y z
N PHE A 1 -61.16 42.94 -16.69
CA PHE A 1 -59.88 42.35 -16.21
C PHE A 1 -59.64 41.08 -17.01
N LYS A 2 -58.61 41.08 -17.88
CA LYS A 2 -58.19 39.88 -18.64
C LYS A 2 -57.29 39.05 -17.77
N GLU A 3 -57.71 37.81 -17.53
CA GLU A 3 -56.90 36.79 -16.85
C GLU A 3 -55.60 36.50 -17.61
N GLY A 4 -54.52 36.50 -16.88
CA GLY A 4 -53.19 36.21 -17.41
C GLY A 4 -53.08 34.76 -17.86
N LYS A 5 -52.74 34.59 -19.11
CA LYS A 5 -52.50 33.30 -19.76
C LYS A 5 -51.29 32.63 -19.11
N CYS A 6 -51.50 31.54 -18.37
CA CYS A 6 -50.40 30.70 -17.85
C CYS A 6 -49.41 30.36 -18.96
N MET A 7 -48.11 30.56 -18.70
CA MET A 7 -47.05 30.16 -19.60
C MET A 7 -47.16 28.66 -19.88
N ASN A 8 -47.23 28.29 -21.15
CA ASN A 8 -47.27 26.92 -21.60
C ASN A 8 -46.04 26.14 -21.13
N LYS A 9 -46.27 24.96 -20.57
CA LYS A 9 -45.18 24.02 -20.27
C LYS A 9 -44.49 23.64 -21.57
N ILE A 10 -43.19 23.83 -21.65
CA ILE A 10 -42.39 23.59 -22.86
C ILE A 10 -42.22 22.08 -23.14
N PHE A 11 -42.48 21.24 -22.14
CA PHE A 11 -42.28 19.80 -22.23
C PHE A 11 -43.46 19.01 -21.64
N LYS A 12 -43.74 17.84 -22.24
CA LYS A 12 -44.72 16.87 -21.82
C LYS A 12 -44.09 15.50 -21.62
N VAL A 13 -44.46 14.83 -20.55
CA VAL A 13 -43.99 13.47 -20.27
C VAL A 13 -45.03 12.48 -20.83
N ILE A 14 -44.62 11.56 -21.69
CA ILE A 14 -45.44 10.53 -22.27
C ILE A 14 -44.85 9.15 -22.06
N TRP A 15 -45.72 8.13 -21.90
CA TRP A 15 -45.27 6.76 -21.82
C TRP A 15 -44.92 6.21 -23.21
N SER A 16 -43.71 5.72 -23.39
CA SER A 16 -43.28 5.07 -24.63
C SER A 16 -43.48 3.56 -24.55
N LYS A 17 -44.43 3.03 -25.32
CA LYS A 17 -44.69 1.56 -25.39
C LYS A 17 -43.50 0.78 -25.96
N SER A 18 -42.72 1.37 -26.84
CA SER A 18 -41.57 0.72 -27.47
C SER A 18 -40.34 0.68 -26.57
N LYS A 19 -40.23 1.60 -25.61
CA LYS A 19 -39.10 1.70 -24.65
C LYS A 19 -39.49 1.32 -23.23
N GLN A 20 -40.79 1.07 -22.98
CA GLN A 20 -41.33 0.76 -21.66
C GLN A 20 -40.93 1.72 -20.54
N CYS A 21 -40.79 3.02 -20.88
CA CYS A 21 -40.43 4.08 -19.92
C CYS A 21 -41.14 5.40 -20.25
N TYR A 22 -41.18 6.31 -19.29
CA TYR A 22 -41.65 7.68 -19.51
C TYR A 22 -40.61 8.50 -20.25
N VAL A 23 -41.05 9.22 -21.31
CA VAL A 23 -40.18 10.06 -22.16
C VAL A 23 -40.70 11.49 -22.12
N VAL A 24 -39.78 12.45 -21.97
CA VAL A 24 -40.08 13.89 -22.07
C VAL A 24 -40.06 14.31 -23.53
N VAL A 25 -41.13 14.92 -24.00
CA VAL A 25 -41.24 15.40 -25.37
C VAL A 25 -41.63 16.91 -25.39
N SER A 26 -41.15 17.65 -26.40
CA SER A 26 -41.51 19.03 -26.57
C SER A 26 -42.96 19.18 -27.05
N GLU A 27 -43.71 20.10 -26.47
CA GLU A 27 -45.09 20.44 -26.91
C GLU A 27 -45.14 21.10 -28.29
N MET A 28 -44.00 21.60 -28.78
CA MET A 28 -43.91 22.23 -30.11
C MET A 28 -43.81 21.22 -31.26
N ALA A 29 -43.74 19.94 -30.98
CA ALA A 29 -43.73 18.87 -31.99
C ALA A 29 -45.17 18.68 -32.53
N LYS A 30 -45.66 19.55 -33.42
CA LYS A 30 -46.93 19.33 -34.15
C LYS A 30 -46.79 18.17 -35.11
N ASN A 31 -47.65 17.17 -34.94
CA ASN A 31 -47.82 16.08 -35.88
C ASN A 31 -48.21 16.62 -37.26
N LYS A 32 -47.28 16.53 -38.22
CA LYS A 32 -47.65 16.47 -39.64
C LYS A 32 -47.20 15.10 -40.16
N THR A 33 -48.18 14.39 -40.64
CA THR A 33 -48.08 13.09 -41.28
C THR A 33 -46.88 12.94 -42.20
N GLY A 34 -45.96 12.12 -41.81
CA GLY A 34 -44.78 11.77 -42.60
C GLY A 34 -43.67 11.35 -41.65
N LYS A 35 -43.18 10.16 -41.82
CA LYS A 35 -42.14 9.48 -41.03
C LYS A 35 -41.10 10.47 -40.48
N LYS A 36 -41.30 10.99 -39.30
CA LYS A 36 -40.35 11.86 -38.62
C LYS A 36 -39.59 11.03 -37.64
N LYS A 37 -38.28 10.85 -37.91
CA LYS A 37 -37.29 10.50 -36.91
C LYS A 37 -37.34 11.60 -35.84
N ILE A 38 -37.88 11.33 -34.70
CA ILE A 38 -37.87 12.24 -33.54
C ILE A 38 -36.41 12.43 -33.21
N VAL A 39 -35.96 13.66 -33.22
CA VAL A 39 -34.60 14.03 -32.79
C VAL A 39 -34.55 13.92 -31.27
N VAL A 40 -34.53 12.71 -30.77
CA VAL A 40 -34.20 12.41 -29.37
C VAL A 40 -32.68 12.52 -29.16
N ALA A 41 -31.92 12.48 -30.26
CA ALA A 41 -30.46 12.58 -30.24
C ALA A 41 -29.92 13.91 -29.67
N SER A 42 -30.62 15.03 -29.86
CA SER A 42 -30.11 16.32 -29.41
C SER A 42 -30.29 16.59 -27.91
N ILE A 43 -31.33 15.98 -27.28
CA ILE A 43 -31.54 16.14 -25.84
C ILE A 43 -30.67 15.15 -25.06
N LEU A 44 -30.44 13.94 -25.59
CA LEU A 44 -29.46 13.01 -25.02
C LEU A 44 -28.02 13.54 -25.16
N ALA A 45 -27.70 14.20 -26.29
CA ALA A 45 -26.38 14.83 -26.46
C ALA A 45 -26.17 16.02 -25.53
N ALA A 46 -27.20 16.82 -25.24
CA ALA A 46 -27.11 17.95 -24.30
C ALA A 46 -27.04 17.47 -22.82
N LEU A 47 -27.68 16.33 -22.48
CA LEU A 47 -27.53 15.72 -21.15
C LEU A 47 -26.17 15.00 -21.00
N ALA A 48 -25.62 14.46 -22.08
CA ALA A 48 -24.29 13.86 -22.09
C ALA A 48 -23.16 14.91 -22.00
N MET A 49 -23.42 16.17 -22.41
CA MET A 49 -22.44 17.26 -22.28
C MET A 49 -22.35 17.88 -20.88
N GLN A 50 -23.27 17.57 -19.96
CA GLN A 50 -23.21 18.08 -18.57
C GLN A 50 -22.61 17.09 -17.58
N THR A 51 -22.30 15.87 -17.99
CA THR A 51 -21.47 14.95 -17.22
C THR A 51 -20.07 14.91 -17.84
N ALA A 52 -19.37 16.03 -17.78
CA ALA A 52 -17.95 16.04 -18.09
C ALA A 52 -17.26 15.07 -17.12
N GLY A 53 -16.84 13.92 -17.62
CA GLY A 53 -16.02 12.98 -16.90
C GLY A 53 -16.55 11.55 -16.69
N VAL A 54 -17.72 11.16 -17.20
CA VAL A 54 -18.13 9.76 -17.18
C VAL A 54 -18.02 9.18 -18.59
N ILE A 55 -16.93 8.53 -18.88
CA ILE A 55 -16.82 7.67 -20.05
C ILE A 55 -17.27 6.28 -19.62
N ASP A 56 -18.53 5.93 -19.88
CA ASP A 56 -18.97 4.53 -19.82
C ASP A 56 -18.33 3.82 -21.02
N VAL A 57 -17.22 3.15 -20.80
CA VAL A 57 -16.69 2.21 -21.78
C VAL A 57 -17.60 0.99 -21.75
N ALA A 58 -18.51 0.89 -22.72
CA ALA A 58 -19.36 -0.28 -22.86
C ALA A 58 -18.47 -1.51 -23.08
N ALA A 59 -18.46 -2.39 -22.10
CA ALA A 59 -17.85 -3.70 -22.21
C ALA A 59 -18.63 -4.54 -23.25
N ALA A 60 -17.92 -5.37 -23.99
CA ALA A 60 -18.54 -6.36 -24.89
C ALA A 60 -19.48 -7.28 -24.13
N ALA A 61 -20.52 -7.76 -24.79
CA ALA A 61 -21.60 -8.54 -24.20
C ALA A 61 -21.07 -9.72 -23.36
N GLY A 62 -21.37 -9.71 -22.08
CA GLY A 62 -21.02 -10.77 -21.12
C GLY A 62 -20.26 -10.32 -19.89
N ASP A 63 -19.61 -9.17 -19.91
CA ASP A 63 -18.77 -8.67 -18.85
C ASP A 63 -19.42 -7.55 -18.03
N GLN A 64 -19.15 -7.51 -16.73
CA GLN A 64 -19.57 -6.40 -15.87
C GLN A 64 -18.89 -5.10 -16.31
N PRO A 65 -19.58 -3.95 -16.32
CA PRO A 65 -19.02 -2.72 -16.85
C PRO A 65 -17.85 -2.22 -16.02
N SER A 66 -16.73 -2.00 -16.70
CA SER A 66 -15.59 -1.24 -16.16
C SER A 66 -15.89 0.25 -16.20
N ARG A 67 -15.48 1.02 -15.18
CA ARG A 67 -15.73 2.46 -15.09
C ARG A 67 -14.46 3.28 -15.05
N ALA A 68 -14.38 4.26 -15.93
CA ALA A 68 -13.33 5.28 -15.91
C ALA A 68 -13.97 6.66 -15.70
N LEU A 69 -13.46 7.44 -14.76
CA LEU A 69 -13.91 8.79 -14.44
C LEU A 69 -12.73 9.78 -14.50
N ALA A 70 -12.97 11.00 -15.02
CA ALA A 70 -11.97 12.06 -15.08
C ALA A 70 -10.66 11.63 -15.77
N ASP A 71 -10.70 11.34 -17.07
CA ASP A 71 -9.58 10.90 -17.91
C ASP A 71 -8.83 9.64 -17.42
N GLY A 72 -9.44 8.87 -16.51
CA GLY A 72 -8.96 7.56 -16.12
C GLY A 72 -9.11 6.56 -17.27
N ARG A 73 -8.25 5.54 -17.29
CA ARG A 73 -8.21 4.53 -18.33
C ARG A 73 -8.40 3.12 -17.77
N VAL A 74 -9.30 2.37 -18.35
CA VAL A 74 -9.40 0.91 -18.15
C VAL A 74 -8.98 0.21 -19.43
N THR A 75 -8.07 -0.73 -19.34
CA THR A 75 -7.57 -1.45 -20.52
C THR A 75 -8.68 -2.30 -21.14
N ASN A 76 -8.80 -2.23 -22.46
CA ASN A 76 -9.80 -2.97 -23.24
C ASN A 76 -9.71 -4.47 -22.98
N GLY A 77 -10.85 -5.14 -22.77
CA GLY A 77 -10.93 -6.58 -22.51
C GLY A 77 -10.70 -6.97 -21.04
N LYS A 78 -10.50 -6.03 -20.13
CA LYS A 78 -10.42 -6.29 -18.68
C LYS A 78 -11.76 -6.01 -18.02
N THR A 79 -12.24 -6.91 -17.16
CA THR A 79 -13.55 -6.84 -16.53
C THR A 79 -13.50 -6.29 -15.11
N ASN A 80 -14.53 -5.52 -14.74
CA ASN A 80 -14.71 -4.96 -13.38
C ASN A 80 -13.58 -4.05 -12.90
N GLY A 81 -12.81 -3.45 -13.81
CA GLY A 81 -11.79 -2.45 -13.47
C GLY A 81 -12.42 -1.09 -13.12
N LEU A 82 -11.79 -0.36 -12.21
CA LEU A 82 -12.17 1.02 -11.84
C LEU A 82 -10.96 1.94 -11.94
N ALA A 83 -11.06 3.00 -12.75
CA ALA A 83 -10.04 4.04 -12.84
C ALA A 83 -10.66 5.41 -12.59
N ILE A 84 -10.21 6.13 -11.57
CA ILE A 84 -10.69 7.45 -11.20
C ILE A 84 -9.52 8.42 -11.06
N GLY A 85 -9.48 9.47 -11.87
CA GLY A 85 -8.46 10.51 -11.84
C GLY A 85 -7.71 10.63 -13.16
N ASN A 86 -7.10 11.81 -13.41
CA ASN A 86 -6.35 12.04 -14.63
C ASN A 86 -5.17 11.07 -14.73
N PHE A 87 -5.07 10.38 -15.86
CA PHE A 87 -4.07 9.36 -16.13
C PHE A 87 -4.09 8.17 -15.16
N ALA A 88 -5.17 7.98 -14.38
CA ALA A 88 -5.35 6.75 -13.62
C ALA A 88 -5.51 5.57 -14.58
N SER A 89 -4.81 4.45 -14.35
CA SER A 89 -4.84 3.28 -15.21
C SER A 89 -5.17 2.01 -14.43
N SER A 90 -6.27 1.36 -14.80
CA SER A 90 -6.66 0.02 -14.31
C SER A 90 -6.44 -0.97 -15.45
N GLU A 91 -5.39 -1.78 -15.36
CA GLU A 91 -4.88 -2.60 -16.48
C GLU A 91 -5.10 -4.10 -16.29
N SER A 92 -5.68 -4.51 -15.18
CA SER A 92 -5.98 -5.92 -14.89
C SER A 92 -7.43 -6.10 -14.45
N HIS A 93 -7.91 -7.37 -14.45
CA HIS A 93 -9.26 -7.68 -14.01
C HIS A 93 -9.49 -7.31 -12.55
N GLN A 94 -10.67 -6.76 -12.24
CA GLN A 94 -11.10 -6.38 -10.88
C GLN A 94 -10.16 -5.40 -10.17
N SER A 95 -9.27 -4.72 -10.90
CA SER A 95 -8.31 -3.79 -10.30
C SER A 95 -8.91 -2.40 -10.10
N ILE A 96 -8.37 -1.68 -9.13
CA ILE A 96 -8.82 -0.35 -8.73
C ILE A 96 -7.65 0.62 -8.79
N ALA A 97 -7.77 1.68 -9.60
CA ALA A 97 -6.81 2.77 -9.68
C ALA A 97 -7.52 4.10 -9.38
N ILE A 98 -7.18 4.75 -8.27
CA ILE A 98 -7.78 6.02 -7.85
C ILE A 98 -6.69 7.05 -7.55
N GLY A 99 -6.64 8.13 -8.31
CA GLY A 99 -5.69 9.22 -8.12
C GLY A 99 -4.97 9.60 -9.41
N TYR A 100 -4.35 10.76 -9.41
CA TYR A 100 -3.55 11.26 -10.52
C TYR A 100 -2.35 10.34 -10.79
N TYR A 101 -2.21 9.83 -12.02
CA TYR A 101 -1.20 8.85 -12.42
C TYR A 101 -1.15 7.57 -11.56
N SER A 102 -2.25 7.16 -10.94
CA SER A 102 -2.30 5.86 -10.24
C SER A 102 -2.34 4.70 -11.24
N VAL A 103 -1.62 3.63 -10.94
CA VAL A 103 -1.56 2.43 -11.80
C VAL A 103 -1.89 1.18 -11.00
N ALA A 104 -2.91 0.45 -11.41
CA ALA A 104 -3.27 -0.86 -10.90
C ALA A 104 -3.15 -1.90 -12.01
N ASN A 105 -2.06 -2.66 -12.01
CA ASN A 105 -1.71 -3.64 -13.03
C ASN A 105 -1.20 -4.92 -12.36
N ALA A 106 -2.07 -5.90 -12.16
CA ALA A 106 -1.61 -7.24 -11.78
C ALA A 106 -0.93 -7.90 -12.99
N ALA A 107 0.35 -8.22 -12.88
CA ALA A 107 1.11 -8.87 -13.95
C ALA A 107 0.37 -10.11 -14.51
N GLU A 108 0.39 -10.30 -15.80
CA GLU A 108 -0.53 -11.14 -16.61
C GLU A 108 -0.51 -12.66 -16.37
N ILE A 109 -0.02 -13.15 -15.26
CA ILE A 109 0.11 -14.61 -15.02
C ILE A 109 -1.23 -15.24 -14.61
N ASP A 110 -2.12 -14.51 -13.93
CA ASP A 110 -3.47 -14.94 -13.60
C ASP A 110 -4.43 -13.74 -13.65
N PRO A 111 -5.38 -13.72 -14.60
CA PRO A 111 -6.32 -12.60 -14.76
C PRO A 111 -7.29 -12.41 -13.58
N ALA A 112 -7.34 -13.35 -12.64
CA ALA A 112 -8.25 -13.31 -11.49
C ALA A 112 -7.69 -12.60 -10.25
N LEU A 113 -6.42 -12.18 -10.23
CA LEU A 113 -5.80 -11.59 -9.05
C LEU A 113 -5.72 -10.05 -9.15
N PRO A 114 -6.59 -9.32 -8.42
CA PRO A 114 -6.71 -7.87 -8.55
C PRO A 114 -5.53 -7.11 -7.93
N ALA A 115 -5.28 -5.92 -8.46
CA ALA A 115 -4.40 -4.92 -7.86
C ALA A 115 -5.20 -3.69 -7.43
N THR A 116 -4.83 -3.05 -6.34
CA THR A 116 -5.47 -1.83 -5.85
C THR A 116 -4.45 -0.72 -5.64
N ALA A 117 -4.57 0.37 -6.38
CA ALA A 117 -3.73 1.56 -6.28
C ALA A 117 -4.59 2.78 -5.93
N VAL A 118 -4.40 3.39 -4.77
CA VAL A 118 -5.14 4.58 -4.33
C VAL A 118 -4.17 5.66 -3.85
N GLY A 119 -4.14 6.77 -4.53
CA GLY A 119 -3.26 7.90 -4.25
C GLY A 119 -2.59 8.42 -5.52
N ALA A 120 -2.16 9.68 -5.51
CA ALA A 120 -1.44 10.24 -6.65
C ALA A 120 -0.10 9.49 -6.85
N GLY A 121 0.12 8.99 -8.05
CA GLY A 121 1.30 8.18 -8.38
C GLY A 121 1.42 6.87 -7.60
N ALA A 122 0.32 6.34 -7.05
CA ALA A 122 0.33 5.03 -6.42
C ALA A 122 0.45 3.92 -7.48
N HIS A 123 1.34 2.97 -7.28
CA HIS A 123 1.62 1.88 -8.20
C HIS A 123 1.41 0.51 -7.52
N ALA A 124 0.40 -0.22 -7.94
CA ALA A 124 0.15 -1.61 -7.56
C ALA A 124 0.33 -2.49 -8.83
N THR A 125 1.51 -3.07 -9.02
CA THR A 125 1.87 -3.74 -10.28
C THR A 125 2.10 -5.24 -10.16
N GLY A 126 2.01 -5.79 -8.97
CA GLY A 126 2.02 -7.23 -8.73
C GLY A 126 0.62 -7.83 -8.56
N GLN A 127 0.52 -9.14 -8.56
CA GLN A 127 -0.73 -9.86 -8.28
C GLN A 127 -1.18 -9.69 -6.84
N SER A 128 -2.47 -9.45 -6.60
CA SER A 128 -3.05 -9.24 -5.26
C SER A 128 -2.34 -8.15 -4.45
N THR A 129 -1.87 -7.11 -5.12
CA THR A 129 -1.13 -6.01 -4.48
C THR A 129 -2.04 -4.88 -4.01
N VAL A 130 -1.61 -4.20 -2.96
CA VAL A 130 -2.27 -2.99 -2.44
C VAL A 130 -1.26 -1.87 -2.28
N ALA A 131 -1.41 -0.78 -3.02
CA ALA A 131 -0.62 0.44 -2.87
C ALA A 131 -1.54 1.60 -2.48
N LEU A 132 -1.42 2.10 -1.25
CA LEU A 132 -2.29 3.12 -0.68
C LEU A 132 -1.48 4.30 -0.15
N GLY A 133 -1.52 5.42 -0.83
CA GLY A 133 -0.80 6.65 -0.45
C GLY A 133 -0.15 7.34 -1.64
N LEU A 134 0.29 8.58 -1.43
CA LEU A 134 1.05 9.33 -2.44
C LEU A 134 2.33 8.57 -2.78
N LEU A 135 2.52 8.22 -4.06
CA LEU A 135 3.71 7.51 -4.56
C LEU A 135 3.97 6.16 -3.84
N ALA A 136 2.96 5.54 -3.26
CA ALA A 136 3.07 4.20 -2.68
C ALA A 136 3.34 3.16 -3.78
N GLN A 137 4.22 2.20 -3.55
CA GLN A 137 4.63 1.20 -4.53
C GLN A 137 4.51 -0.22 -3.96
N ALA A 138 3.67 -1.05 -4.56
CA ALA A 138 3.56 -2.48 -4.30
C ALA A 138 3.79 -3.22 -5.62
N THR A 139 4.98 -3.76 -5.84
CA THR A 139 5.43 -4.18 -7.18
C THR A 139 5.58 -5.68 -7.38
N SER A 140 5.57 -6.48 -6.33
CA SER A 140 5.63 -7.94 -6.41
C SER A 140 4.37 -8.60 -5.86
N GLY A 141 4.21 -9.91 -6.06
CA GLY A 141 3.00 -10.63 -5.68
C GLY A 141 2.63 -10.48 -4.21
N LYS A 142 1.35 -10.26 -3.90
CA LYS A 142 0.80 -10.11 -2.53
C LYS A 142 1.43 -8.99 -1.70
N ALA A 143 2.20 -8.10 -2.33
CA ALA A 143 2.83 -6.98 -1.63
C ALA A 143 1.80 -5.94 -1.18
N THR A 144 2.03 -5.33 -0.02
CA THR A 144 1.19 -4.27 0.54
C THR A 144 2.04 -3.06 0.91
N ALA A 145 1.78 -1.92 0.28
CA ALA A 145 2.43 -0.64 0.57
C ALA A 145 1.37 0.38 1.03
N LEU A 146 1.42 0.77 2.29
CA LEU A 146 0.46 1.69 2.91
C LEU A 146 1.18 2.89 3.53
N GLY A 147 1.07 4.03 2.91
CA GLY A 147 1.68 5.28 3.35
C GLY A 147 2.29 6.07 2.20
N SER A 148 2.57 7.34 2.42
CA SER A 148 3.25 8.16 1.41
C SER A 148 4.65 7.61 1.13
N LYS A 149 4.97 7.37 -0.14
CA LYS A 149 6.26 6.82 -0.60
C LYS A 149 6.66 5.48 0.01
N SER A 150 5.70 4.73 0.57
CA SER A 150 5.95 3.37 1.03
C SER A 150 6.30 2.45 -0.14
N VAL A 151 7.24 1.52 0.07
CA VAL A 151 7.72 0.59 -0.96
C VAL A 151 7.68 -0.84 -0.43
N ALA A 152 6.91 -1.70 -1.09
CA ALA A 152 6.89 -3.14 -0.89
C ALA A 152 7.20 -3.80 -2.24
N SER A 153 8.46 -4.21 -2.46
CA SER A 153 8.96 -4.58 -3.78
C SER A 153 9.15 -6.09 -4.01
N GLU A 154 9.06 -6.88 -2.98
CA GLU A 154 9.23 -8.34 -3.05
C GLU A 154 7.96 -9.09 -2.66
N ASP A 155 7.94 -10.42 -2.90
CA ASP A 155 6.76 -11.25 -2.68
C ASP A 155 6.30 -11.22 -1.22
N ALA A 156 5.00 -11.00 -1.03
CA ALA A 156 4.34 -10.87 0.26
C ALA A 156 4.96 -9.84 1.22
N ALA A 157 5.73 -8.87 0.69
CA ALA A 157 6.32 -7.81 1.49
C ALA A 157 5.24 -6.82 1.99
N VAL A 158 5.38 -6.33 3.22
CA VAL A 158 4.45 -5.38 3.85
C VAL A 158 5.18 -4.13 4.31
N ALA A 159 4.88 -2.97 3.72
CA ALA A 159 5.42 -1.67 4.10
C ALA A 159 4.29 -0.76 4.57
N VAL A 160 4.27 -0.38 5.84
CA VAL A 160 3.24 0.49 6.45
C VAL A 160 3.90 1.67 7.16
N GLY A 161 3.66 2.86 6.64
CA GLY A 161 4.20 4.11 7.15
C GLY A 161 4.74 5.00 6.03
N SER A 162 4.94 6.29 6.31
CA SER A 162 5.60 7.18 5.36
C SER A 162 7.04 6.74 5.15
N ASP A 163 7.47 6.66 3.89
CA ASP A 163 8.81 6.24 3.48
C ASP A 163 9.24 4.84 4.01
N ALA A 164 8.28 4.00 4.47
CA ALA A 164 8.55 2.62 4.90
C ALA A 164 9.00 1.76 3.71
N LYS A 165 9.99 0.89 3.91
CA LYS A 165 10.58 0.05 2.86
C LYS A 165 10.64 -1.41 3.29
N ALA A 166 9.90 -2.27 2.63
CA ALA A 166 9.97 -3.71 2.74
C ALA A 166 10.47 -4.25 1.39
N THR A 167 11.76 -4.51 1.29
CA THR A 167 12.44 -4.88 0.03
C THR A 167 13.01 -6.30 0.06
N GLY A 168 12.75 -7.07 1.09
CA GLY A 168 12.98 -8.51 1.13
C GLY A 168 11.68 -9.30 0.95
N GLY A 169 11.76 -10.54 0.48
CA GLY A 169 10.61 -11.44 0.41
C GLY A 169 10.06 -11.72 1.81
N TYR A 170 8.73 -11.68 1.97
CA TYR A 170 8.04 -11.82 3.27
C TYR A 170 8.46 -10.79 4.33
N ALA A 171 9.17 -9.74 3.94
CA ALA A 171 9.63 -8.72 4.88
C ALA A 171 8.48 -7.82 5.34
N SER A 172 8.55 -7.36 6.60
CA SER A 172 7.57 -6.47 7.21
C SER A 172 8.24 -5.21 7.75
N ALA A 173 7.92 -4.04 7.19
CA ALA A 173 8.39 -2.73 7.66
C ALA A 173 7.20 -1.89 8.13
N LEU A 174 7.05 -1.70 9.43
CA LEU A 174 5.96 -0.96 10.07
C LEU A 174 6.48 0.23 10.86
N GLY A 175 6.20 1.42 10.37
CA GLY A 175 6.61 2.70 10.96
C GLY A 175 7.16 3.65 9.92
N ALA A 176 7.15 4.95 10.20
CA ALA A 176 7.78 5.92 9.31
C ALA A 176 9.29 5.63 9.20
N ASP A 177 9.83 5.69 7.99
CA ASP A 177 11.24 5.38 7.68
C ASP A 177 11.69 3.96 8.11
N ALA A 178 10.80 3.05 8.45
CA ALA A 178 11.13 1.66 8.76
C ALA A 178 11.68 0.95 7.52
N THR A 179 12.74 0.15 7.68
CA THR A 179 13.36 -0.58 6.58
C THR A 179 13.57 -2.05 6.94
N ALA A 180 12.96 -2.96 6.17
CA ALA A 180 13.15 -4.39 6.22
C ALA A 180 13.65 -4.86 4.84
N SER A 181 14.97 -5.12 4.73
CA SER A 181 15.63 -5.22 3.43
C SER A 181 16.01 -6.62 2.99
N ASN A 182 15.83 -7.62 3.84
CA ASN A 182 16.11 -9.02 3.51
C ASN A 182 14.92 -9.93 3.78
N ASN A 183 15.00 -11.18 3.30
CA ASN A 183 13.95 -12.15 3.45
C ASN A 183 13.58 -12.38 4.92
N ASP A 184 12.28 -12.46 5.20
CA ASP A 184 11.70 -12.66 6.54
C ASP A 184 12.11 -11.60 7.57
N ALA A 185 12.65 -10.47 7.13
CA ALA A 185 13.07 -9.39 8.03
C ALA A 185 11.85 -8.63 8.58
N THR A 186 11.87 -8.30 9.87
CA THR A 186 10.81 -7.55 10.54
C THR A 186 11.37 -6.27 11.19
N ALA A 187 10.92 -5.10 10.72
CA ALA A 187 11.26 -3.79 11.26
C ALA A 187 10.00 -3.10 11.79
N PHE A 188 9.89 -2.85 13.09
CA PHE A 188 8.73 -2.23 13.69
C PHE A 188 9.12 -1.02 14.56
N GLY A 189 8.78 0.18 14.10
CA GLY A 189 9.04 1.45 14.78
C GLY A 189 9.59 2.50 13.83
N HIS A 190 9.62 3.75 14.26
CA HIS A 190 10.17 4.85 13.48
C HIS A 190 11.67 4.68 13.24
N GLY A 191 12.11 4.74 11.99
CA GLY A 191 13.51 4.66 11.60
C GLY A 191 14.19 3.34 11.96
N THR A 192 13.44 2.27 12.17
CA THR A 192 13.96 0.92 12.45
C THR A 192 14.61 0.31 11.23
N VAL A 193 15.64 -0.50 11.42
CA VAL A 193 16.35 -1.19 10.33
C VAL A 193 16.52 -2.67 10.66
N ALA A 194 15.85 -3.55 9.93
CA ALA A 194 16.08 -4.98 9.92
C ALA A 194 16.73 -5.37 8.58
N ALA A 195 18.06 -5.44 8.55
CA ALA A 195 18.82 -5.64 7.32
C ALA A 195 19.34 -7.08 7.15
N GLY A 196 19.36 -7.89 8.21
CA GLY A 196 19.71 -9.29 8.12
C GLY A 196 18.52 -10.17 7.68
N ALA A 197 18.78 -11.27 7.00
CA ALA A 197 17.75 -12.27 6.75
C ALA A 197 17.21 -12.82 8.07
N SER A 198 15.90 -12.98 8.17
CA SER A 198 15.19 -13.43 9.39
C SER A 198 15.47 -12.58 10.63
N SER A 199 15.90 -11.32 10.44
CA SER A 199 16.20 -10.43 11.54
C SER A 199 14.97 -9.70 12.06
N THR A 200 14.97 -9.34 13.33
CA THR A 200 13.89 -8.60 13.99
C THR A 200 14.42 -7.33 14.66
N ALA A 201 13.95 -6.17 14.24
CA ALA A 201 14.23 -4.89 14.88
C ALA A 201 12.92 -4.26 15.38
N LEU A 202 12.80 -4.02 16.67
CA LEU A 202 11.62 -3.45 17.31
C LEU A 202 11.99 -2.28 18.21
N GLY A 203 11.46 -1.12 17.92
CA GLY A 203 11.67 0.12 18.68
C GLY A 203 12.23 1.25 17.82
N SER A 204 12.11 2.49 18.30
CA SER A 204 12.61 3.63 17.54
C SER A 204 14.12 3.51 17.28
N ARG A 205 14.50 3.56 16.00
CA ARG A 205 15.88 3.45 15.52
C ARG A 205 16.62 2.19 15.96
N ALA A 206 15.88 1.12 16.31
CA ALA A 206 16.49 -0.18 16.56
C ALA A 206 17.11 -0.72 15.26
N LYS A 207 18.22 -1.47 15.38
CA LYS A 207 18.94 -2.07 14.25
C LYS A 207 19.20 -3.55 14.49
N ALA A 208 18.80 -4.38 13.52
CA ALA A 208 19.16 -5.79 13.42
C ALA A 208 19.82 -6.00 12.05
N GLY A 209 21.14 -5.77 12.00
CA GLY A 209 21.92 -5.70 10.75
C GLY A 209 22.35 -7.03 10.19
N ALA A 210 22.34 -8.09 10.97
CA ALA A 210 22.87 -9.40 10.59
C ALA A 210 21.81 -10.51 10.63
N VAL A 211 22.14 -11.64 10.04
CA VAL A 211 21.28 -12.83 9.95
C VAL A 211 20.78 -13.25 11.32
N ALA A 212 19.45 -13.46 11.43
CA ALA A 212 18.76 -13.86 12.65
C ALA A 212 19.06 -12.97 13.88
N GLY A 213 19.48 -11.74 13.63
CA GLY A 213 19.71 -10.76 14.70
C GLY A 213 18.40 -10.27 15.30
N VAL A 214 18.36 -10.07 16.63
CA VAL A 214 17.18 -9.56 17.35
C VAL A 214 17.56 -8.29 18.11
N GLY A 215 17.08 -7.13 17.66
CA GLY A 215 17.27 -5.83 18.28
C GLY A 215 15.96 -5.25 18.80
N ILE A 216 15.74 -5.22 20.12
CA ILE A 216 14.50 -4.76 20.75
C ILE A 216 14.80 -3.61 21.73
N GLY A 217 14.26 -2.45 21.47
CA GLY A 217 14.41 -1.26 22.28
C GLY A 217 14.86 -0.06 21.47
N MET A 218 14.68 1.13 22.01
CA MET A 218 15.16 2.36 21.36
C MET A 218 16.68 2.29 21.17
N LEU A 219 17.15 2.44 19.94
CA LEU A 219 18.58 2.40 19.59
C LEU A 219 19.27 1.05 19.92
N ALA A 220 18.52 -0.03 20.14
CA ALA A 220 19.11 -1.36 20.25
C ALA A 220 19.87 -1.69 18.95
N ASN A 221 21.07 -2.27 19.06
CA ASN A 221 21.95 -2.46 17.91
C ASN A 221 22.53 -3.89 17.87
N VAL A 222 22.26 -4.61 16.79
CA VAL A 222 22.85 -5.92 16.49
C VAL A 222 23.57 -5.83 15.16
N THR A 223 24.87 -6.14 15.14
CA THR A 223 25.68 -6.08 13.93
C THR A 223 26.17 -7.43 13.42
N ASN A 224 26.15 -8.45 14.26
CA ASN A 224 26.66 -9.79 13.94
C ASN A 224 25.58 -10.88 14.04
N GLN A 225 25.87 -12.04 13.44
CA GLN A 225 24.89 -13.12 13.29
C GLN A 225 24.43 -13.69 14.63
N TYR A 226 23.14 -14.05 14.70
CA TYR A 226 22.49 -14.63 15.88
C TYR A 226 22.61 -13.80 17.15
N GLY A 227 22.95 -12.49 16.98
CA GLY A 227 23.07 -11.56 18.09
C GLY A 227 21.71 -11.17 18.65
N VAL A 228 21.62 -10.97 19.96
CA VAL A 228 20.43 -10.48 20.67
C VAL A 228 20.77 -9.22 21.46
N ALA A 229 20.08 -8.11 21.18
CA ALA A 229 20.19 -6.87 21.94
C ALA A 229 18.78 -6.43 22.39
N ILE A 230 18.49 -6.53 23.69
CA ILE A 230 17.19 -6.17 24.27
C ILE A 230 17.37 -5.10 25.34
N GLY A 231 16.82 -3.94 25.10
CA GLY A 231 16.89 -2.77 26.00
C GLY A 231 17.27 -1.51 25.25
N GLY A 232 16.97 -0.35 25.83
CA GLY A 232 17.36 0.93 25.24
C GLY A 232 18.88 1.05 25.12
N GLU A 233 19.39 1.35 23.93
CA GLU A 233 20.84 1.48 23.64
C GLU A 233 21.65 0.21 23.92
N SER A 234 21.01 -0.98 23.98
CA SER A 234 21.70 -2.26 24.09
C SER A 234 22.50 -2.58 22.82
N SER A 235 23.62 -3.29 22.93
CA SER A 235 24.51 -3.55 21.80
C SER A 235 25.06 -4.97 21.83
N SER A 236 24.79 -5.74 20.76
CA SER A 236 25.35 -7.06 20.50
C SER A 236 26.15 -6.97 19.21
N THR A 237 27.49 -7.05 19.30
CA THR A 237 28.38 -6.79 18.17
C THR A 237 29.32 -7.95 17.82
N ALA A 238 29.13 -9.09 18.44
CA ALA A 238 29.83 -10.33 18.10
C ALA A 238 28.82 -11.45 17.79
N ASP A 239 29.28 -12.48 17.10
CA ASP A 239 28.43 -13.62 16.75
C ASP A 239 27.92 -14.34 18.00
N ASN A 240 26.68 -14.77 17.97
CA ASN A 240 25.98 -15.47 19.06
C ASN A 240 25.96 -14.69 20.39
N SER A 241 26.21 -13.38 20.37
CA SER A 241 26.29 -12.59 21.60
C SER A 241 24.90 -12.12 22.08
N ILE A 242 24.73 -11.98 23.39
CA ILE A 242 23.47 -11.60 24.04
C ILE A 242 23.71 -10.39 24.94
N ALA A 243 23.03 -9.28 24.67
CA ALA A 243 23.04 -8.07 25.49
C ALA A 243 21.61 -7.73 25.93
N ILE A 244 21.28 -7.89 27.19
CA ILE A 244 19.95 -7.63 27.76
C ILE A 244 20.06 -6.60 28.89
N GLY A 245 19.39 -5.46 28.72
CA GLY A 245 19.38 -4.37 29.65
C GLY A 245 19.71 -3.04 28.99
N ARG A 246 19.36 -1.92 29.65
CA ARG A 246 19.70 -0.60 29.11
C ARG A 246 21.20 -0.40 29.04
N LYS A 247 21.71 -0.06 27.88
CA LYS A 247 23.15 0.13 27.63
C LYS A 247 24.00 -1.08 27.96
N SER A 248 23.43 -2.28 27.91
CA SER A 248 24.20 -3.52 27.97
C SER A 248 25.01 -3.71 26.69
N SER A 249 26.21 -4.32 26.81
CA SER A 249 27.12 -4.47 25.65
C SER A 249 27.77 -5.85 25.67
N ALA A 250 27.51 -6.66 24.63
CA ALA A 250 28.16 -7.94 24.41
C ALA A 250 29.02 -7.84 23.13
N THR A 251 30.33 -7.82 23.31
CA THR A 251 31.33 -7.62 22.24
C THR A 251 32.23 -8.81 22.01
N GLY A 252 32.17 -9.82 22.88
CA GLY A 252 32.84 -11.09 22.70
C GLY A 252 31.94 -12.12 22.02
N GLU A 253 32.51 -12.98 21.17
CA GLU A 253 31.80 -14.10 20.56
C GLU A 253 31.21 -15.02 21.66
N ASN A 254 29.94 -15.45 21.51
CA ASN A 254 29.17 -16.15 22.53
C ASN A 254 29.11 -15.41 23.91
N GLY A 255 29.39 -14.12 23.91
CA GLY A 255 29.39 -13.30 25.12
C GLY A 255 27.97 -12.99 25.60
N ILE A 256 27.73 -13.03 26.89
CA ILE A 256 26.43 -12.74 27.54
C ILE A 256 26.59 -11.56 28.49
N ALA A 257 25.86 -10.48 28.25
CA ALA A 257 25.80 -9.30 29.12
C ALA A 257 24.35 -9.04 29.54
N ILE A 258 24.02 -9.27 30.81
CA ILE A 258 22.67 -9.10 31.34
C ILE A 258 22.68 -8.10 32.48
N GLY A 259 21.95 -6.99 32.31
CA GLY A 259 21.80 -5.94 33.30
C GLY A 259 22.10 -4.56 32.74
N THR A 260 21.77 -3.53 33.49
CA THR A 260 21.96 -2.13 33.06
C THR A 260 23.46 -1.73 33.10
N PHE A 261 23.98 -1.18 32.01
CA PHE A 261 25.41 -0.83 31.83
C PHE A 261 26.38 -2.02 31.97
N THR A 262 25.91 -3.25 31.80
CA THR A 262 26.74 -4.45 31.90
C THR A 262 27.48 -4.68 30.59
N THR A 263 28.75 -5.11 30.68
CA THR A 263 29.58 -5.38 29.50
C THR A 263 30.19 -6.77 29.57
N SER A 264 30.08 -7.56 28.51
CA SER A 264 30.85 -8.79 28.28
C SER A 264 31.79 -8.59 27.08
N LYS A 265 33.12 -8.57 27.31
CA LYS A 265 34.11 -8.32 26.27
C LYS A 265 34.79 -9.58 25.73
N GLY A 266 34.95 -10.57 26.55
CA GLY A 266 35.65 -11.79 26.17
C GLY A 266 34.79 -12.81 25.47
N THR A 267 35.41 -13.61 24.59
CA THR A 267 34.77 -14.79 24.02
C THR A 267 34.35 -15.75 25.14
N ASN A 268 33.11 -16.25 25.05
CA ASN A 268 32.46 -17.08 26.08
C ASN A 268 32.34 -16.39 27.47
N GLY A 269 32.47 -15.06 27.53
CA GLY A 269 32.34 -14.33 28.79
C GLY A 269 30.88 -14.18 29.21
N VAL A 270 30.58 -14.30 30.50
CA VAL A 270 29.26 -14.10 31.09
C VAL A 270 29.32 -13.00 32.14
N ALA A 271 28.64 -11.89 31.87
CA ALA A 271 28.51 -10.77 32.79
C ALA A 271 27.05 -10.59 33.20
N VAL A 272 26.74 -10.71 34.49
CA VAL A 272 25.39 -10.49 35.02
C VAL A 272 25.47 -9.49 36.19
N GLY A 273 24.71 -8.43 36.13
CA GLY A 273 24.71 -7.42 37.18
C GLY A 273 24.40 -6.03 36.66
N THR A 274 24.87 -5.02 37.37
CA THR A 274 24.61 -3.61 37.02
C THR A 274 25.87 -2.76 37.10
N ASN A 275 25.85 -1.58 36.45
CA ASN A 275 26.87 -0.53 36.60
C ASN A 275 28.31 -0.98 36.31
N GLY A 276 28.54 -1.57 35.15
CA GLY A 276 29.88 -1.82 34.64
C GLY A 276 30.48 -3.19 34.94
N THR A 277 29.65 -4.17 35.37
CA THR A 277 30.08 -5.57 35.42
C THR A 277 30.67 -5.97 34.08
N THR A 278 31.89 -6.51 34.07
CA THR A 278 32.57 -6.97 32.86
C THR A 278 33.07 -8.40 33.02
N ALA A 279 33.03 -9.14 31.90
CA ALA A 279 33.63 -10.47 31.81
C ALA A 279 34.68 -10.43 30.70
N GLU A 280 35.86 -10.91 30.98
CA GLU A 280 36.94 -11.16 30.02
C GLU A 280 36.81 -12.56 29.41
N LEU A 281 37.82 -13.01 28.66
CA LEU A 281 37.83 -14.32 27.99
C LEU A 281 37.47 -15.49 28.92
N GLY A 282 36.39 -16.19 28.64
CA GLY A 282 35.92 -17.32 29.42
C GLY A 282 35.51 -16.98 30.86
N GLY A 283 35.54 -15.68 31.24
CA GLY A 283 35.26 -15.25 32.60
C GLY A 283 33.77 -15.16 32.91
N VAL A 284 33.42 -15.34 34.18
CA VAL A 284 32.11 -15.08 34.74
C VAL A 284 32.16 -13.96 35.75
N ALA A 285 31.43 -12.88 35.53
CA ALA A 285 31.35 -11.76 36.44
C ALA A 285 29.87 -11.57 36.87
N VAL A 286 29.65 -11.50 38.17
CA VAL A 286 28.33 -11.26 38.77
C VAL A 286 28.49 -10.16 39.82
N GLY A 287 27.62 -9.09 39.70
CA GLY A 287 27.73 -7.95 40.62
C GLY A 287 26.70 -6.85 40.43
#